data_107062f75409a9c0af5a1c08fb3337f1
#
_entry.id   107062f75409a9c0af5a1c08fb3337f1
#
_cell.length_a   1.000
_cell.length_b   1.000
_cell.length_c   1.000
_cell.angle_alpha   90.00
_cell.angle_beta   90.00
_cell.angle_gamma   90.00
#
_symmetry.space_group_name_H-M   'P 1'
#
loop_
_entity.id
_entity.type
_entity.pdbx_description
1 polymer ?
#
loop_
_entity_poly.entity_id
_entity_poly.type
_entity_poly.pdbx_seq_one_letter_code
_entity_poly.pdbx_strand_id
1 'polypeptide(L)'
;MRILVPFFLLLGSGLMAQNKPFIRLVDGPREVNRVRNPTQYLSGSTCKNCLLSINGTKVKVYPTGAFAYELTLEPGINVFNIVATAAPDMVNKKITYNYILPSRDSVIEFGIDSIETFPKGNLVLQAGEKIQFRVKAWPGCRVVINGNTPLYEMPVSTAGIKGIYQGEYVIKESDNFMNSQLPVTITDETGKTMSRNTDYKVSLFPKTGPDMLITRGRLAHLLFGLGEDRLGGAKIGYIDSLIPLKMIGKVDSNYQVRLSKYHTAYIPSDVVSFLPRGSFTPSSLTGNWRVWGDSLFDYVSVALSSRLPYQASQQIDPAKIVVDVFGATNNSNWVIQMENAKEIKNVYYDQVEDEVFRISIDLKHQQHWGYQIYYNNNNLVIKVRRQPANLTLDHLTIAIDAGHGGSNYGAEGLTGSSEKALTLAVSLKLQKALEGLGARVIMTRTIEKFVDNKDRILFYRDSLPDLLLSIHLNSAGDPVHISGASTYYKHIGFRKLSHDIYRRMLELGLKEFGNTGSFNFMLNSPTEYPNALLELLFLSNPEDEMKILDEDFQQQLVQKIITGLQDFLKESE
;
A
#
# COMPACT_ATOMS: atom_id res chain seq x y z
N MET A 1 -47.80 -61.00 40.10
CA MET A 1 -47.42 -61.15 38.68
C MET A 1 -46.35 -60.05 38.40
N ARG A 2 -45.08 -60.43 38.50
CA ARG A 2 -43.93 -59.51 38.27
C ARG A 2 -43.54 -59.58 36.82
N ILE A 3 -43.62 -58.43 36.12
CA ILE A 3 -43.15 -58.33 34.74
C ILE A 3 -41.69 -57.89 34.75
N LEU A 4 -40.78 -58.77 34.25
CA LEU A 4 -39.42 -58.46 33.97
C LEU A 4 -39.34 -57.72 32.63
N VAL A 5 -38.74 -56.51 32.64
CA VAL A 5 -38.37 -55.78 31.44
C VAL A 5 -36.91 -56.06 31.15
N PRO A 6 -36.51 -56.53 29.96
CA PRO A 6 -35.11 -56.73 29.62
C PRO A 6 -34.47 -55.37 29.23
N PHE A 7 -33.34 -55.07 29.89
CA PHE A 7 -32.49 -53.93 29.60
C PHE A 7 -31.61 -54.25 28.39
N PHE A 8 -31.95 -53.67 27.23
CA PHE A 8 -31.07 -53.73 26.05
C PHE A 8 -29.94 -52.72 26.21
N LEU A 9 -28.71 -53.18 26.43
CA LEU A 9 -27.48 -52.40 26.27
C LEU A 9 -27.26 -52.13 24.77
N LEU A 10 -27.58 -50.94 24.31
CA LEU A 10 -27.11 -50.40 23.03
C LEU A 10 -25.62 -50.03 23.18
N LEU A 11 -24.76 -50.93 22.72
CA LEU A 11 -23.35 -50.60 22.42
C LEU A 11 -23.35 -49.66 21.24
N GLY A 12 -23.29 -48.37 21.52
CA GLY A 12 -23.01 -47.33 20.53
C GLY A 12 -21.62 -47.51 19.97
N SER A 13 -21.50 -48.15 18.83
CA SER A 13 -20.31 -48.09 17.99
C SER A 13 -20.20 -46.63 17.50
N GLY A 14 -19.36 -45.86 18.17
CA GLY A 14 -18.93 -44.56 17.66
C GLY A 14 -18.27 -44.78 16.30
N LEU A 15 -19.01 -44.50 15.23
CA LEU A 15 -18.42 -44.31 13.91
C LEU A 15 -17.45 -43.13 14.03
N MET A 16 -16.17 -43.41 14.27
CA MET A 16 -15.09 -42.47 14.00
C MET A 16 -15.22 -42.15 12.52
N ALA A 17 -15.63 -40.97 12.19
CA ALA A 17 -15.61 -40.47 10.82
C ALA A 17 -14.18 -40.62 10.31
N GLN A 18 -13.93 -41.64 9.50
CA GLN A 18 -12.65 -41.87 8.88
C GLN A 18 -12.34 -40.67 8.00
N ASN A 19 -11.39 -39.82 8.41
CA ASN A 19 -10.93 -38.71 7.63
C ASN A 19 -10.27 -39.22 6.34
N LYS A 20 -11.04 -39.27 5.25
CA LYS A 20 -10.48 -39.70 3.94
C LYS A 20 -9.35 -38.74 3.55
N PRO A 21 -8.23 -39.25 3.06
CA PRO A 21 -7.13 -38.43 2.60
C PRO A 21 -7.59 -37.57 1.41
N PHE A 22 -7.13 -36.34 1.36
CA PHE A 22 -7.29 -35.42 0.24
C PHE A 22 -6.01 -34.60 0.07
N ILE A 23 -5.84 -33.96 -1.08
CA ILE A 23 -4.78 -32.99 -1.33
C ILE A 23 -5.41 -31.75 -1.95
N ARG A 24 -5.47 -30.67 -1.17
CA ARG A 24 -5.83 -29.34 -1.63
C ARG A 24 -4.57 -28.48 -1.68
N LEU A 25 -4.32 -27.85 -2.82
CA LEU A 25 -3.23 -26.88 -2.98
C LEU A 25 -3.81 -25.47 -3.06
N VAL A 26 -3.16 -24.55 -2.40
CA VAL A 26 -3.44 -23.11 -2.54
C VAL A 26 -2.89 -22.67 -3.89
N ASP A 27 -3.59 -21.74 -4.55
CA ASP A 27 -3.29 -21.23 -5.90
C ASP A 27 -3.31 -22.28 -7.02
N GLY A 28 -3.84 -23.47 -6.73
CA GLY A 28 -4.13 -24.56 -7.65
C GLY A 28 -3.16 -24.63 -8.83
N PRO A 29 -1.88 -25.01 -8.66
CA PRO A 29 -0.95 -25.04 -9.78
C PRO A 29 -1.58 -25.83 -10.92
N ARG A 30 -1.47 -25.30 -12.15
CA ARG A 30 -1.92 -25.97 -13.37
C ARG A 30 -1.19 -27.31 -13.48
N GLU A 31 -1.73 -28.25 -14.21
CA GLU A 31 -1.05 -29.54 -14.44
C GLU A 31 0.38 -29.35 -14.94
N VAL A 32 0.62 -28.29 -15.73
CA VAL A 32 1.95 -27.87 -16.21
C VAL A 32 2.16 -26.39 -15.94
N ASN A 33 3.17 -26.06 -15.14
CA ASN A 33 3.54 -24.71 -14.75
C ASN A 33 4.85 -24.31 -15.42
N ARG A 34 4.86 -23.23 -16.19
CA ARG A 34 6.08 -22.63 -16.74
C ARG A 34 6.62 -21.60 -15.77
N VAL A 35 7.84 -21.79 -15.28
CA VAL A 35 8.47 -20.93 -14.28
C VAL A 35 9.88 -20.53 -14.68
N ARG A 36 10.34 -19.38 -14.18
CA ARG A 36 11.70 -18.85 -14.42
C ARG A 36 12.55 -18.77 -13.15
N ASN A 37 11.97 -19.16 -12.00
CA ASN A 37 12.67 -19.24 -10.74
C ASN A 37 12.87 -20.73 -10.41
N PRO A 38 14.11 -21.18 -10.09
CA PRO A 38 14.39 -22.56 -9.72
C PRO A 38 13.75 -22.96 -8.39
N THR A 39 13.52 -22.02 -7.49
CA THR A 39 12.84 -22.28 -6.22
C THR A 39 11.34 -22.06 -6.38
N GLN A 40 10.57 -23.10 -6.08
CA GLN A 40 9.11 -23.07 -6.07
C GLN A 40 8.59 -23.62 -4.75
N TYR A 41 7.33 -23.33 -4.43
CA TYR A 41 6.72 -23.81 -3.20
C TYR A 41 5.43 -24.56 -3.52
N LEU A 42 5.22 -25.67 -2.80
CA LEU A 42 3.94 -26.37 -2.74
C LEU A 42 3.36 -26.15 -1.35
N SER A 43 2.19 -25.55 -1.29
CA SER A 43 1.48 -25.29 -0.04
C SER A 43 0.01 -25.64 -0.16
N GLY A 44 -0.59 -26.00 0.97
CA GLY A 44 -1.99 -26.40 1.00
C GLY A 44 -2.37 -27.20 2.22
N SER A 45 -3.38 -28.05 2.09
CA SER A 45 -3.86 -28.89 3.19
C SER A 45 -4.19 -30.30 2.76
N THR A 46 -4.11 -31.19 3.74
CA THR A 46 -4.57 -32.58 3.69
C THR A 46 -5.35 -32.91 4.96
N CYS A 47 -5.80 -34.13 5.15
CA CYS A 47 -6.51 -34.50 6.36
C CYS A 47 -5.62 -34.36 7.60
N LYS A 48 -6.23 -34.00 8.73
CA LYS A 48 -5.55 -34.04 10.04
C LYS A 48 -5.00 -35.45 10.28
N ASN A 49 -3.74 -35.55 10.69
CA ASN A 49 -3.04 -36.80 10.91
C ASN A 49 -2.72 -37.66 9.64
N CYS A 50 -2.95 -37.14 8.43
CA CYS A 50 -2.46 -37.78 7.22
C CYS A 50 -0.92 -37.75 7.17
N LEU A 51 -0.34 -38.80 6.61
CA LEU A 51 1.06 -38.80 6.19
C LEU A 51 1.13 -38.22 4.78
N LEU A 52 2.00 -37.22 4.59
CA LEU A 52 2.22 -36.59 3.30
C LEU A 52 3.65 -36.85 2.82
N SER A 53 3.81 -37.20 1.55
CA SER A 53 5.12 -37.26 0.91
C SER A 53 5.10 -36.61 -0.47
N ILE A 54 6.25 -36.08 -0.88
CA ILE A 54 6.49 -35.54 -2.21
C ILE A 54 7.70 -36.25 -2.79
N ASN A 55 7.53 -36.98 -3.90
CA ASN A 55 8.53 -37.86 -4.49
C ASN A 55 9.18 -38.82 -3.46
N GLY A 56 8.37 -39.33 -2.52
CA GLY A 56 8.83 -40.23 -1.45
C GLY A 56 9.42 -39.51 -0.22
N THR A 57 9.74 -38.22 -0.30
CA THR A 57 10.23 -37.44 0.84
C THR A 57 9.06 -37.05 1.75
N LYS A 58 9.17 -37.37 3.05
CA LYS A 58 8.14 -37.03 4.03
C LYS A 58 8.04 -35.52 4.22
N VAL A 59 6.82 -34.99 4.16
CA VAL A 59 6.50 -33.56 4.38
C VAL A 59 5.80 -33.41 5.73
N LYS A 60 6.16 -32.37 6.48
CA LYS A 60 5.50 -32.02 7.74
C LYS A 60 4.06 -31.57 7.48
N VAL A 61 3.10 -32.22 8.10
CA VAL A 61 1.70 -31.82 8.17
C VAL A 61 1.44 -31.28 9.56
N TYR A 62 0.88 -30.09 9.63
CA TYR A 62 0.55 -29.43 10.89
C TYR A 62 -0.79 -29.97 11.46
N PRO A 63 -1.09 -29.77 12.75
CA PRO A 63 -2.34 -30.24 13.37
C PRO A 63 -3.62 -29.76 12.67
N THR A 64 -3.59 -28.65 11.96
CA THR A 64 -4.68 -28.13 11.12
C THR A 64 -4.87 -28.93 9.82
N GLY A 65 -3.89 -29.74 9.43
CA GLY A 65 -3.80 -30.39 8.13
C GLY A 65 -3.00 -29.57 7.10
N ALA A 66 -2.58 -28.36 7.43
CA ALA A 66 -1.78 -27.49 6.57
C ALA A 66 -0.37 -28.06 6.34
N PHE A 67 0.20 -27.77 5.17
CA PHE A 67 1.60 -28.07 4.85
C PHE A 67 2.17 -27.02 3.91
N ALA A 68 3.50 -26.86 3.93
CA ALA A 68 4.27 -26.13 2.94
C ALA A 68 5.59 -26.87 2.69
N TYR A 69 6.07 -26.86 1.45
CA TYR A 69 7.28 -27.54 1.04
C TYR A 69 7.98 -26.77 -0.09
N GLU A 70 9.29 -26.60 0.05
CA GLU A 70 10.12 -25.96 -0.96
C GLU A 70 10.59 -26.98 -2.00
N LEU A 71 10.50 -26.62 -3.26
CA LEU A 71 10.96 -27.38 -4.41
C LEU A 71 12.16 -26.67 -5.04
N THR A 72 13.23 -27.41 -5.27
CA THR A 72 14.34 -26.98 -6.13
C THR A 72 14.18 -27.64 -7.50
N LEU A 73 14.15 -26.83 -8.56
CA LEU A 73 13.93 -27.28 -9.94
C LEU A 73 15.25 -27.31 -10.70
N GLU A 74 15.42 -28.39 -11.48
CA GLU A 74 16.44 -28.47 -12.54
C GLU A 74 15.90 -27.85 -13.85
N PRO A 75 16.76 -27.30 -14.73
CA PRO A 75 16.32 -26.82 -16.03
C PRO A 75 15.53 -27.87 -16.83
N GLY A 76 14.39 -27.46 -17.38
CA GLY A 76 13.49 -28.32 -18.12
C GLY A 76 12.31 -28.82 -17.28
N ILE A 77 11.86 -30.04 -17.56
CA ILE A 77 10.64 -30.64 -16.99
C ILE A 77 10.95 -31.33 -15.66
N ASN A 78 10.31 -30.86 -14.57
CA ASN A 78 10.35 -31.44 -13.23
C ASN A 78 8.96 -31.95 -12.87
N VAL A 79 8.89 -33.20 -12.38
CA VAL A 79 7.64 -33.87 -12.03
C VAL A 79 7.62 -34.20 -10.56
N PHE A 80 6.57 -33.79 -9.86
CA PHE A 80 6.36 -34.03 -8.44
C PHE A 80 5.08 -34.83 -8.21
N ASN A 81 5.23 -35.99 -7.53
CA ASN A 81 4.13 -36.84 -7.10
C ASN A 81 3.87 -36.59 -5.62
N ILE A 82 2.72 -36.05 -5.30
CA ILE A 82 2.27 -35.73 -3.93
C ILE A 82 1.36 -36.88 -3.50
N VAL A 83 1.67 -37.53 -2.39
CA VAL A 83 0.89 -38.67 -1.86
C VAL A 83 0.47 -38.34 -0.44
N ALA A 84 -0.84 -38.38 -0.19
CA ALA A 84 -1.43 -38.30 1.14
C ALA A 84 -2.04 -39.65 1.53
N THR A 85 -1.69 -40.15 2.72
CA THR A 85 -2.10 -41.48 3.20
C THR A 85 -2.77 -41.36 4.58
N ALA A 86 -3.93 -42.00 4.70
CA ALA A 86 -4.60 -42.30 5.97
C ALA A 86 -5.09 -43.77 5.85
N ALA A 87 -4.30 -44.70 6.36
CA ALA A 87 -4.54 -46.12 6.15
C ALA A 87 -6.01 -46.53 6.46
N PRO A 88 -6.65 -47.33 5.56
CA PRO A 88 -6.08 -47.98 4.36
C PRO A 88 -6.06 -47.09 3.10
N ASP A 89 -6.62 -45.89 3.13
CA ASP A 89 -6.85 -45.03 1.97
C ASP A 89 -5.61 -44.19 1.62
N MET A 90 -5.42 -43.95 0.33
CA MET A 90 -4.35 -43.13 -0.22
C MET A 90 -4.87 -42.28 -1.41
N VAL A 91 -4.42 -41.06 -1.51
CA VAL A 91 -4.68 -40.16 -2.65
C VAL A 91 -3.35 -39.63 -3.17
N ASN A 92 -3.23 -39.56 -4.51
CA ASN A 92 -2.07 -38.98 -5.16
C ASN A 92 -2.47 -37.80 -6.06
N LYS A 93 -1.54 -36.85 -6.24
CA LYS A 93 -1.66 -35.72 -7.16
C LYS A 93 -0.30 -35.47 -7.82
N LYS A 94 -0.30 -35.34 -9.15
CA LYS A 94 0.88 -35.04 -9.94
C LYS A 94 0.92 -33.59 -10.35
N ILE A 95 2.08 -32.96 -10.21
CA ILE A 95 2.32 -31.57 -10.67
C ILE A 95 3.60 -31.55 -11.47
N THR A 96 3.58 -30.78 -12.56
CA THR A 96 4.72 -30.62 -13.44
C THR A 96 5.14 -29.15 -13.48
N TYR A 97 6.42 -28.88 -13.30
CA TYR A 97 7.05 -27.60 -13.55
C TYR A 97 7.97 -27.70 -14.75
N ASN A 98 7.88 -26.76 -15.68
CA ASN A 98 8.87 -26.55 -16.72
C ASN A 98 9.68 -25.30 -16.34
N TYR A 99 10.86 -25.53 -15.77
CA TYR A 99 11.77 -24.46 -15.41
C TYR A 99 12.56 -24.03 -16.65
N ILE A 100 12.27 -22.83 -17.09
CA ILE A 100 12.96 -22.19 -18.18
C ILE A 100 14.01 -21.27 -17.58
N LEU A 101 15.30 -21.59 -17.83
CA LEU A 101 16.39 -20.71 -17.42
C LEU A 101 16.07 -19.28 -17.88
N PRO A 102 16.14 -18.28 -16.97
CA PRO A 102 16.09 -16.89 -17.40
C PRO A 102 17.22 -16.68 -18.42
N SER A 103 16.87 -16.53 -19.69
CA SER A 103 17.88 -16.23 -20.68
C SER A 103 18.40 -14.81 -20.38
N ARG A 104 19.58 -14.76 -19.76
CA ARG A 104 20.40 -13.55 -19.76
C ARG A 104 21.11 -13.37 -21.11
N ASP A 105 20.70 -14.16 -22.10
CA ASP A 105 21.33 -14.16 -23.38
C ASP A 105 20.96 -12.91 -24.15
N SER A 106 21.91 -12.37 -24.88
CA SER A 106 21.69 -11.41 -25.93
C SER A 106 20.63 -11.96 -26.89
N VAL A 107 19.96 -11.08 -27.61
CA VAL A 107 19.03 -11.50 -28.68
C VAL A 107 19.83 -12.34 -29.70
N ILE A 108 19.40 -13.57 -29.94
CA ILE A 108 20.12 -14.55 -30.77
C ILE A 108 19.74 -14.52 -32.25
N GLU A 109 18.69 -13.79 -32.59
CA GLU A 109 18.24 -13.55 -33.98
C GLU A 109 18.11 -12.05 -34.20
N PHE A 110 18.35 -11.59 -35.45
CA PHE A 110 18.24 -10.18 -35.78
C PHE A 110 16.81 -9.68 -35.52
N GLY A 111 16.64 -8.87 -34.47
CA GLY A 111 15.34 -8.39 -34.03
C GLY A 111 15.38 -7.53 -32.76
N ILE A 112 14.19 -7.06 -32.39
CA ILE A 112 13.92 -6.31 -31.13
C ILE A 112 13.10 -7.21 -30.21
N ASP A 113 13.67 -7.55 -29.06
CA ASP A 113 13.02 -8.40 -28.04
C ASP A 113 12.03 -7.59 -27.20
N SER A 114 12.47 -6.44 -26.66
CA SER A 114 11.62 -5.58 -25.84
C SER A 114 11.93 -4.09 -26.02
N ILE A 115 10.90 -3.26 -25.80
CA ILE A 115 11.00 -1.80 -25.74
C ILE A 115 10.33 -1.36 -24.44
N GLU A 116 11.12 -0.79 -23.51
CA GLU A 116 10.64 -0.22 -22.26
C GLU A 116 10.73 1.30 -22.35
N THR A 117 9.71 1.99 -21.83
CA THR A 117 9.65 3.47 -21.77
C THR A 117 9.48 3.94 -20.34
N PHE A 118 10.09 5.09 -20.02
CA PHE A 118 9.94 5.75 -18.74
C PHE A 118 9.61 7.23 -18.96
N PRO A 119 8.45 7.72 -18.46
CA PRO A 119 7.42 6.99 -17.72
C PRO A 119 6.80 5.84 -18.54
N LYS A 120 6.32 4.80 -17.82
CA LYS A 120 5.58 3.68 -18.43
C LYS A 120 4.10 4.02 -18.48
N GLY A 121 3.46 3.71 -19.62
CA GLY A 121 2.04 3.99 -19.85
C GLY A 121 1.80 4.92 -21.03
N ASN A 122 0.53 5.22 -21.31
CA ASN A 122 0.16 6.18 -22.35
C ASN A 122 0.42 7.60 -21.87
N LEU A 123 1.16 8.36 -22.66
CA LEU A 123 1.70 9.66 -22.28
C LEU A 123 1.00 10.81 -23.01
N VAL A 124 0.75 11.90 -22.31
CA VAL A 124 0.46 13.22 -22.89
C VAL A 124 1.53 14.17 -22.39
N LEU A 125 2.35 14.68 -23.29
CA LEU A 125 3.58 15.43 -22.98
C LEU A 125 3.58 16.80 -23.67
N GLN A 126 4.38 17.71 -23.12
CA GLN A 126 4.67 19.01 -23.72
C GLN A 126 6.04 19.00 -24.41
N ALA A 127 6.27 19.96 -25.29
CA ALA A 127 7.60 20.17 -25.87
C ALA A 127 8.62 20.44 -24.75
N GLY A 128 9.79 19.82 -24.89
CA GLY A 128 10.86 19.85 -23.89
C GLY A 128 10.85 18.70 -22.87
N GLU A 129 9.74 17.98 -22.72
CA GLU A 129 9.68 16.77 -21.88
C GLU A 129 10.36 15.59 -22.56
N LYS A 130 10.75 14.60 -21.74
CA LYS A 130 11.58 13.48 -22.17
C LYS A 130 10.89 12.15 -21.93
N ILE A 131 11.11 11.24 -22.88
CA ILE A 131 10.81 9.82 -22.72
C ILE A 131 12.16 9.08 -22.75
N GLN A 132 12.47 8.36 -21.69
CA GLN A 132 13.63 7.47 -21.67
C GLN A 132 13.25 6.12 -22.26
N PHE A 133 14.19 5.51 -22.97
CA PHE A 133 14.02 4.22 -23.62
C PHE A 133 15.09 3.25 -23.16
N ARG A 134 14.67 2.01 -22.95
CA ARG A 134 15.54 0.86 -22.79
C ARG A 134 15.06 -0.21 -23.77
N VAL A 135 15.91 -0.52 -24.75
CA VAL A 135 15.59 -1.47 -25.83
C VAL A 135 16.53 -2.66 -25.73
N LYS A 136 15.97 -3.86 -25.74
CA LYS A 136 16.73 -5.11 -25.91
C LYS A 136 16.60 -5.58 -27.34
N ALA A 137 17.71 -5.57 -28.08
CA ALA A 137 17.75 -5.90 -29.50
C ALA A 137 19.06 -6.62 -29.87
N TRP A 138 19.19 -7.00 -31.13
CA TRP A 138 20.41 -7.61 -31.67
C TRP A 138 21.64 -6.73 -31.35
N PRO A 139 22.74 -7.32 -30.82
CA PRO A 139 23.94 -6.58 -30.44
C PRO A 139 24.64 -5.91 -31.62
N GLY A 140 25.32 -4.78 -31.39
CA GLY A 140 26.13 -4.08 -32.39
C GLY A 140 25.31 -3.31 -33.42
N CYS A 141 24.01 -3.16 -33.27
CA CYS A 141 23.16 -2.40 -34.17
C CYS A 141 23.22 -0.89 -33.93
N ARG A 142 23.00 -0.13 -34.98
CA ARG A 142 22.55 1.26 -34.85
C ARG A 142 21.05 1.24 -34.51
N VAL A 143 20.67 1.84 -33.40
CA VAL A 143 19.28 1.91 -32.93
C VAL A 143 18.82 3.36 -32.93
N VAL A 144 17.66 3.64 -33.53
CA VAL A 144 17.07 4.98 -33.56
C VAL A 144 15.58 4.94 -33.18
N ILE A 145 15.12 6.02 -32.56
CA ILE A 145 13.71 6.25 -32.25
C ILE A 145 13.16 7.32 -33.19
N ASN A 146 11.95 7.12 -33.64
CA ASN A 146 11.21 8.07 -34.48
C ASN A 146 12.06 8.61 -35.65
N GLY A 147 12.81 7.72 -36.27
CA GLY A 147 13.61 7.95 -37.47
C GLY A 147 15.01 8.50 -37.24
N ASN A 148 15.29 9.27 -36.20
CA ASN A 148 16.57 9.99 -36.12
C ASN A 148 17.20 10.13 -34.73
N THR A 149 16.49 9.82 -33.62
CA THR A 149 17.08 9.95 -32.29
C THR A 149 17.82 8.67 -31.92
N PRO A 150 19.15 8.71 -31.69
CA PRO A 150 19.94 7.51 -31.46
C PRO A 150 19.76 6.98 -30.03
N LEU A 151 19.77 5.65 -29.91
CA LEU A 151 20.04 4.95 -28.65
C LEU A 151 21.42 4.31 -28.72
N TYR A 152 22.09 4.23 -27.58
CA TYR A 152 23.44 3.73 -27.49
C TYR A 152 23.48 2.40 -26.74
N GLU A 153 24.27 1.44 -27.27
CA GLU A 153 24.45 0.14 -26.62
C GLU A 153 25.23 0.32 -25.31
N MET A 154 24.66 -0.22 -24.26
CA MET A 154 25.25 -0.16 -22.92
C MET A 154 26.39 -1.16 -22.79
N PRO A 155 27.50 -0.79 -22.09
CA PRO A 155 28.56 -1.73 -21.77
C PRO A 155 28.02 -2.95 -21.03
N VAL A 156 28.54 -4.14 -21.35
CA VAL A 156 28.14 -5.40 -20.68
C VAL A 156 28.34 -5.33 -19.17
N SER A 157 29.35 -4.61 -18.69
CA SER A 157 29.59 -4.39 -17.27
C SER A 157 28.45 -3.68 -16.54
N THR A 158 27.67 -2.87 -17.27
CA THR A 158 26.51 -2.14 -16.73
C THR A 158 25.20 -2.86 -17.02
N ALA A 159 25.03 -3.37 -18.22
CA ALA A 159 23.79 -4.01 -18.68
C ALA A 159 23.69 -5.50 -18.34
N GLY A 160 24.82 -6.15 -18.04
CA GLY A 160 24.94 -7.59 -17.79
C GLY A 160 24.97 -8.46 -19.05
N ILE A 161 24.44 -7.96 -20.17
CA ILE A 161 24.40 -8.63 -21.49
C ILE A 161 24.63 -7.64 -22.61
N LYS A 162 24.99 -8.13 -23.80
CA LYS A 162 25.03 -7.34 -25.04
C LYS A 162 23.62 -7.06 -25.58
N GLY A 163 23.49 -6.00 -26.40
CA GLY A 163 22.23 -5.70 -27.07
C GLY A 163 21.21 -4.93 -26.21
N ILE A 164 21.65 -4.30 -25.13
CA ILE A 164 20.84 -3.35 -24.35
C ILE A 164 21.17 -1.94 -24.78
N TYR A 165 20.20 -1.24 -25.33
CA TYR A 165 20.33 0.14 -25.81
C TYR A 165 19.55 1.09 -24.92
N GLN A 166 20.14 2.24 -24.60
CA GLN A 166 19.49 3.29 -23.82
C GLN A 166 19.65 4.65 -24.45
N GLY A 167 18.70 5.53 -24.17
CA GLY A 167 18.71 6.93 -24.57
C GLY A 167 17.39 7.61 -24.27
N GLU A 168 17.27 8.87 -24.69
CA GLU A 168 16.07 9.66 -24.43
C GLU A 168 15.58 10.33 -25.72
N TYR A 169 14.27 10.42 -25.85
CA TYR A 169 13.61 11.23 -26.85
C TYR A 169 13.07 12.49 -26.19
N VAL A 170 13.53 13.65 -26.64
CA VAL A 170 13.02 14.94 -26.18
C VAL A 170 11.92 15.38 -27.14
N ILE A 171 10.72 15.63 -26.62
CA ILE A 171 9.59 16.12 -27.39
C ILE A 171 9.91 17.48 -27.99
N LYS A 172 9.82 17.61 -29.31
CA LYS A 172 10.09 18.84 -30.05
C LYS A 172 8.80 19.62 -30.29
N GLU A 173 8.90 20.93 -30.44
CA GLU A 173 7.75 21.76 -30.82
C GLU A 173 7.17 21.40 -32.21
N SER A 174 8.01 20.83 -33.09
CA SER A 174 7.62 20.35 -34.43
C SER A 174 6.96 18.99 -34.44
N ASP A 175 7.00 18.24 -33.33
CA ASP A 175 6.37 16.93 -33.24
C ASP A 175 4.84 17.07 -33.31
N ASN A 176 4.20 16.06 -33.90
CA ASN A 176 2.75 16.00 -34.03
C ASN A 176 2.25 14.60 -33.63
N PHE A 177 2.41 14.24 -32.36
CA PHE A 177 1.92 12.95 -31.88
C PHE A 177 0.45 13.08 -31.45
N MET A 178 -0.39 12.26 -32.03
CA MET A 178 -1.79 12.12 -31.69
C MET A 178 -2.09 10.63 -31.49
N ASN A 179 -2.02 10.17 -30.23
CA ASN A 179 -2.22 8.76 -29.87
C ASN A 179 -1.30 7.82 -30.70
N SER A 180 -0.05 8.24 -30.88
CA SER A 180 0.94 7.63 -31.78
C SER A 180 1.85 6.69 -31.01
N GLN A 181 2.11 5.50 -31.55
CA GLN A 181 3.21 4.65 -31.10
C GLN A 181 4.51 5.13 -31.78
N LEU A 182 5.61 5.12 -31.03
CA LEU A 182 6.90 5.56 -31.55
C LEU A 182 7.67 4.35 -32.13
N PRO A 183 8.11 4.43 -33.42
CA PRO A 183 8.90 3.37 -34.01
C PRO A 183 10.32 3.39 -33.48
N VAL A 184 10.81 2.21 -33.07
CA VAL A 184 12.22 1.93 -32.79
C VAL A 184 12.75 1.10 -33.95
N THR A 185 13.80 1.57 -34.61
CA THR A 185 14.42 0.91 -35.77
C THR A 185 15.84 0.52 -35.42
N ILE A 186 16.18 -0.73 -35.70
CA ILE A 186 17.54 -1.26 -35.64
C ILE A 186 18.09 -1.44 -37.06
N THR A 187 19.39 -1.20 -37.24
CA THR A 187 20.11 -1.41 -38.48
C THR A 187 21.44 -2.10 -38.18
N ASP A 188 21.71 -3.24 -38.79
CA ASP A 188 22.98 -3.95 -38.61
C ASP A 188 24.09 -3.40 -39.53
N GLU A 189 25.28 -3.95 -39.40
CA GLU A 189 26.46 -3.56 -40.20
C GLU A 189 26.28 -3.81 -41.70
N THR A 190 25.37 -4.71 -42.11
CA THR A 190 25.07 -5.01 -43.51
C THR A 190 24.02 -4.07 -44.10
N GLY A 191 23.43 -3.20 -43.30
CA GLY A 191 22.33 -2.31 -43.70
C GLY A 191 20.95 -2.94 -43.61
N LYS A 192 20.80 -4.15 -43.07
CA LYS A 192 19.51 -4.78 -42.83
C LYS A 192 18.78 -4.04 -41.72
N THR A 193 17.51 -3.75 -41.91
CA THR A 193 16.70 -2.97 -40.94
C THR A 193 15.49 -3.75 -40.43
N MET A 194 15.10 -3.49 -39.19
CA MET A 194 13.85 -3.93 -38.59
C MET A 194 13.29 -2.83 -37.68
N SER A 195 11.98 -2.66 -37.68
CA SER A 195 11.30 -1.70 -36.81
C SER A 195 10.22 -2.38 -35.96
N ARG A 196 10.10 -1.92 -34.73
CA ARG A 196 9.01 -2.28 -33.80
C ARG A 196 8.50 -1.02 -33.11
N ASN A 197 7.19 -0.90 -32.96
CA ASN A 197 6.57 0.22 -32.27
C ASN A 197 6.57 0.00 -30.74
N THR A 198 6.56 1.11 -29.99
CA THR A 198 6.32 1.08 -28.53
C THR A 198 4.96 0.46 -28.20
N ASP A 199 4.85 -0.19 -27.05
CA ASP A 199 3.59 -0.75 -26.58
C ASP A 199 2.60 0.36 -26.19
N TYR A 200 3.12 1.47 -25.64
CA TYR A 200 2.35 2.63 -25.19
C TYR A 200 2.33 3.74 -26.23
N LYS A 201 1.33 4.59 -26.14
CA LYS A 201 1.06 5.68 -27.09
C LYS A 201 1.43 7.02 -26.51
N VAL A 202 1.88 7.92 -27.36
CA VAL A 202 2.25 9.29 -27.02
C VAL A 202 1.30 10.26 -27.74
N SER A 203 0.84 11.26 -27.02
CA SER A 203 0.13 12.43 -27.57
C SER A 203 0.82 13.69 -27.10
N LEU A 204 0.72 14.74 -27.91
CA LEU A 204 1.13 16.06 -27.45
C LEU A 204 -0.02 16.73 -26.69
N PHE A 205 0.37 17.50 -25.71
CA PHE A 205 -0.55 18.35 -24.96
C PHE A 205 -1.18 19.39 -25.90
N PRO A 206 -2.51 19.52 -25.96
CA PRO A 206 -3.15 20.45 -26.87
C PRO A 206 -2.75 21.90 -26.55
N LYS A 207 -2.13 22.62 -27.49
CA LYS A 207 -1.78 24.04 -27.34
C LYS A 207 -2.98 24.94 -27.06
N THR A 208 -4.19 24.47 -27.32
CA THR A 208 -5.44 25.21 -27.25
C THR A 208 -6.46 24.63 -26.27
N GLY A 209 -6.12 23.56 -25.55
CA GLY A 209 -7.00 22.90 -24.58
C GLY A 209 -6.98 23.57 -23.19
N PRO A 210 -7.90 23.17 -22.29
CA PRO A 210 -7.82 23.55 -20.89
C PRO A 210 -6.60 22.90 -20.26
N ASP A 211 -5.82 23.66 -19.51
CA ASP A 211 -4.59 23.22 -18.87
C ASP A 211 -4.63 23.41 -17.33
N MET A 212 -5.78 23.85 -16.84
CA MET A 212 -6.03 23.99 -15.40
C MET A 212 -7.04 22.95 -14.93
N LEU A 213 -6.71 22.29 -13.84
CA LEU A 213 -7.55 21.33 -13.12
C LEU A 213 -8.04 21.97 -11.82
N ILE A 214 -9.10 21.44 -11.26
CA ILE A 214 -9.57 21.75 -9.91
C ILE A 214 -9.86 20.46 -9.16
N THR A 215 -9.38 20.36 -7.92
CA THR A 215 -9.58 19.17 -7.07
C THR A 215 -11.04 19.01 -6.68
N ARG A 216 -11.48 17.75 -6.54
CA ARG A 216 -12.85 17.39 -6.22
C ARG A 216 -12.91 16.35 -5.11
N GLY A 217 -13.94 16.48 -4.28
CA GLY A 217 -14.24 15.53 -3.22
C GLY A 217 -13.26 15.59 -2.05
N ARG A 218 -13.46 14.71 -1.09
CA ARG A 218 -12.76 14.70 0.20
C ARG A 218 -11.50 13.80 0.21
N LEU A 219 -11.25 13.08 -0.89
CA LEU A 219 -10.14 12.14 -1.02
C LEU A 219 -9.18 12.52 -2.16
N ALA A 220 -9.25 13.78 -2.64
CA ALA A 220 -8.24 14.29 -3.55
C ALA A 220 -6.86 14.19 -2.91
N HIS A 221 -5.87 13.68 -3.65
CA HIS A 221 -4.54 13.43 -3.12
C HIS A 221 -3.46 13.58 -4.20
N LEU A 222 -2.29 13.98 -3.76
CA LEU A 222 -1.11 14.10 -4.61
C LEU A 222 -0.20 12.88 -4.43
N LEU A 223 0.50 12.51 -5.52
CA LEU A 223 1.49 11.44 -5.56
C LEU A 223 2.84 12.01 -5.98
N PHE A 224 3.95 11.53 -5.38
CA PHE A 224 5.32 11.87 -5.80
C PHE A 224 5.67 11.29 -7.16
N GLY A 225 5.23 10.08 -7.42
CA GLY A 225 5.49 9.34 -8.64
C GLY A 225 4.46 8.22 -8.82
N LEU A 226 4.55 7.54 -9.94
CA LEU A 226 3.68 6.41 -10.27
C LEU A 226 4.44 5.12 -9.98
N GLY A 227 3.94 4.35 -9.00
CA GLY A 227 4.49 3.04 -8.64
C GLY A 227 3.89 1.94 -9.51
N GLU A 228 4.68 0.89 -9.75
CA GLU A 228 4.24 -0.29 -10.52
C GLU A 228 3.80 -1.44 -9.61
N ASP A 229 3.99 -1.32 -8.31
CA ASP A 229 3.56 -2.33 -7.34
C ASP A 229 2.07 -2.20 -6.98
N ARG A 230 1.57 -3.15 -6.21
CA ARG A 230 0.17 -3.20 -5.76
C ARG A 230 -0.28 -1.99 -4.92
N LEU A 231 0.67 -1.21 -4.38
CA LEU A 231 0.38 -0.04 -3.54
C LEU A 231 0.22 1.23 -4.36
N GLY A 232 0.53 1.18 -5.65
CA GLY A 232 0.48 2.32 -6.55
C GLY A 232 1.52 3.40 -6.25
N GLY A 233 1.32 4.60 -6.77
CA GLY A 233 2.21 5.73 -6.58
C GLY A 233 2.35 6.18 -5.13
N ALA A 234 3.56 6.58 -4.74
CA ALA A 234 3.85 7.07 -3.40
C ALA A 234 3.04 8.33 -3.10
N LYS A 235 2.08 8.25 -2.18
CA LYS A 235 1.18 9.35 -1.84
C LYS A 235 1.89 10.42 -1.01
N ILE A 236 1.86 11.68 -1.48
CA ILE A 236 2.30 12.85 -0.72
C ILE A 236 1.33 13.06 0.44
N GLY A 237 0.04 13.19 0.14
CA GLY A 237 -1.01 13.41 1.13
C GLY A 237 -2.34 13.76 0.48
N TYR A 238 -3.38 13.83 1.31
CA TYR A 238 -4.65 14.38 0.88
C TYR A 238 -4.57 15.89 0.80
N ILE A 239 -5.28 16.46 -0.17
CA ILE A 239 -5.46 17.91 -0.31
C ILE A 239 -6.95 18.25 -0.35
N ASP A 240 -7.29 19.45 0.05
CA ASP A 240 -8.69 19.91 0.07
C ASP A 240 -9.28 19.99 -1.34
N SER A 241 -10.60 20.10 -1.42
CA SER A 241 -11.32 20.33 -2.67
C SER A 241 -11.19 21.78 -3.15
N LEU A 242 -11.51 22.00 -4.42
CA LEU A 242 -11.50 23.30 -5.06
C LEU A 242 -10.13 24.00 -5.08
N ILE A 243 -9.04 23.22 -5.11
CA ILE A 243 -7.69 23.73 -5.32
C ILE A 243 -7.37 23.67 -6.81
N PRO A 244 -7.08 24.83 -7.45
CA PRO A 244 -6.64 24.85 -8.84
C PRO A 244 -5.22 24.31 -8.99
N LEU A 245 -4.98 23.53 -10.03
CA LEU A 245 -3.69 22.89 -10.33
C LEU A 245 -3.35 23.08 -11.82
N LYS A 246 -2.13 23.49 -12.11
CA LYS A 246 -1.62 23.60 -13.49
C LYS A 246 -1.26 22.22 -14.00
N MET A 247 -1.99 21.70 -14.99
CA MET A 247 -1.64 20.49 -15.67
C MET A 247 -0.47 20.71 -16.63
N ILE A 248 0.52 19.84 -16.57
CA ILE A 248 1.71 19.88 -17.45
C ILE A 248 1.85 18.60 -18.28
N GLY A 249 1.15 17.51 -17.92
CA GLY A 249 1.20 16.25 -18.63
C GLY A 249 0.18 15.24 -18.13
N LYS A 250 0.24 14.03 -18.66
CA LYS A 250 -0.60 12.91 -18.26
C LYS A 250 0.12 11.59 -18.50
N VAL A 251 -0.03 10.66 -17.56
CA VAL A 251 0.39 9.26 -17.68
C VAL A 251 -0.80 8.39 -17.31
N ASP A 252 -1.33 7.64 -18.26
CA ASP A 252 -2.55 6.84 -18.13
C ASP A 252 -3.72 7.63 -17.49
N SER A 253 -4.16 7.23 -16.31
CA SER A 253 -5.24 7.89 -15.55
C SER A 253 -4.77 8.98 -14.59
N ASN A 254 -3.48 9.35 -14.59
CA ASN A 254 -2.93 10.34 -13.69
C ASN A 254 -2.49 11.59 -14.45
N TYR A 255 -2.94 12.76 -14.02
CA TYR A 255 -2.42 14.02 -14.51
C TYR A 255 -1.14 14.40 -13.78
N GLN A 256 -0.14 14.85 -14.54
CA GLN A 256 1.04 15.50 -13.98
C GLN A 256 0.73 16.98 -13.79
N VAL A 257 0.97 17.49 -12.58
CA VAL A 257 0.68 18.86 -12.22
C VAL A 257 1.92 19.57 -11.70
N ARG A 258 2.02 20.87 -12.00
CA ARG A 258 3.04 21.76 -11.45
C ARG A 258 2.55 22.32 -10.13
N LEU A 259 3.33 22.19 -9.07
CA LEU A 259 3.07 22.78 -7.77
C LEU A 259 3.79 24.13 -7.61
N SER A 260 5.08 24.18 -7.99
CA SER A 260 5.90 25.39 -8.04
C SER A 260 6.89 25.30 -9.22
N LYS A 261 7.80 26.24 -9.34
CA LYS A 261 8.83 26.26 -10.39
C LYS A 261 9.61 24.94 -10.48
N TYR A 262 9.91 24.31 -9.35
CA TYR A 262 10.75 23.12 -9.25
C TYR A 262 10.02 21.88 -8.75
N HIS A 263 8.74 21.99 -8.35
CA HIS A 263 7.98 20.89 -7.79
C HIS A 263 6.83 20.49 -8.70
N THR A 264 6.75 19.20 -8.92
CA THR A 264 5.67 18.54 -9.66
C THR A 264 5.08 17.41 -8.84
N ALA A 265 3.86 17.01 -9.16
CA ALA A 265 3.20 15.85 -8.57
C ALA A 265 2.30 15.18 -9.60
N TYR A 266 1.77 14.01 -9.25
CA TYR A 266 0.68 13.39 -10.00
C TYR A 266 -0.61 13.45 -9.18
N ILE A 267 -1.74 13.51 -9.91
CA ILE A 267 -3.08 13.47 -9.31
C ILE A 267 -3.99 12.56 -10.15
N PRO A 268 -4.74 11.63 -9.53
CA PRO A 268 -5.67 10.78 -10.26
C PRO A 268 -6.78 11.59 -10.95
N SER A 269 -7.17 11.16 -12.14
CA SER A 269 -8.15 11.88 -12.96
C SER A 269 -9.57 11.86 -12.39
N ASP A 270 -9.90 10.87 -11.54
CA ASP A 270 -11.21 10.73 -10.90
C ASP A 270 -11.47 11.71 -9.74
N VAL A 271 -10.41 12.38 -9.25
CA VAL A 271 -10.51 13.37 -8.16
C VAL A 271 -10.30 14.81 -8.60
N VAL A 272 -10.37 15.09 -9.92
CA VAL A 272 -10.25 16.44 -10.49
C VAL A 272 -11.27 16.67 -11.59
N SER A 273 -11.45 17.94 -11.97
CA SER A 273 -12.17 18.36 -13.18
C SER A 273 -11.39 19.48 -13.87
N PHE A 274 -11.63 19.69 -15.15
CA PHE A 274 -11.05 20.81 -15.87
C PHE A 274 -11.73 22.13 -15.50
N LEU A 275 -10.93 23.17 -15.36
CA LEU A 275 -11.38 24.54 -15.35
C LEU A 275 -11.58 25.08 -16.77
N PRO A 276 -12.36 26.14 -16.98
CA PRO A 276 -12.49 26.79 -18.27
C PRO A 276 -11.12 27.18 -18.85
N ARG A 277 -11.01 27.13 -20.18
CA ARG A 277 -9.82 27.58 -20.87
C ARG A 277 -9.50 29.05 -20.55
N GLY A 278 -8.22 29.35 -20.34
CA GLY A 278 -7.76 30.69 -19.94
C GLY A 278 -7.81 30.96 -18.46
N SER A 279 -8.13 29.94 -17.64
CA SER A 279 -7.98 30.04 -16.19
C SER A 279 -6.52 30.26 -15.80
N PHE A 280 -6.28 31.16 -14.84
CA PHE A 280 -4.93 31.49 -14.40
C PHE A 280 -4.38 30.45 -13.43
N THR A 281 -3.06 30.25 -13.49
CA THR A 281 -2.33 29.53 -12.43
C THR A 281 -2.42 30.37 -11.15
N PRO A 282 -2.93 29.80 -10.04
CA PRO A 282 -3.07 30.56 -8.82
C PRO A 282 -1.73 30.91 -8.20
N SER A 283 -1.63 32.13 -7.69
CA SER A 283 -0.56 32.58 -6.81
C SER A 283 -1.14 33.46 -5.73
N SER A 284 -0.46 33.64 -4.62
CA SER A 284 -0.91 34.49 -3.53
C SER A 284 0.25 35.06 -2.75
N LEU A 285 0.11 36.33 -2.36
CA LEU A 285 0.84 36.83 -1.21
C LEU A 285 0.19 36.26 0.06
N THR A 286 1.00 35.97 1.07
CA THR A 286 0.47 35.61 2.38
C THR A 286 0.04 36.87 3.13
N GLY A 287 -1.10 36.78 3.79
CA GLY A 287 -1.57 37.83 4.69
C GLY A 287 -1.27 37.52 6.15
N ASN A 288 -2.07 38.11 7.03
CA ASN A 288 -1.89 37.94 8.46
C ASN A 288 -2.37 36.59 8.97
N TRP A 289 -1.84 36.20 10.12
CA TRP A 289 -2.12 34.92 10.75
C TRP A 289 -2.92 35.10 12.02
N ARG A 290 -3.70 34.06 12.30
CA ARG A 290 -4.37 33.88 13.59
C ARG A 290 -4.19 32.49 14.09
N VAL A 291 -3.84 32.35 15.38
CA VAL A 291 -3.72 31.09 16.11
C VAL A 291 -4.67 31.14 17.30
N TRP A 292 -5.56 30.17 17.41
CA TRP A 292 -6.54 30.08 18.49
C TRP A 292 -6.91 28.62 18.75
N GLY A 293 -7.66 28.36 19.81
CA GLY A 293 -8.15 27.02 20.11
C GLY A 293 -9.62 27.01 20.56
N ASP A 294 -10.22 25.83 20.46
CA ASP A 294 -11.48 25.48 21.09
C ASP A 294 -11.28 24.44 22.21
N SER A 295 -12.29 23.61 22.49
CA SER A 295 -12.18 22.58 23.52
C SER A 295 -11.30 21.40 23.13
N LEU A 296 -11.18 21.07 21.82
CA LEU A 296 -10.55 19.84 21.32
C LEU A 296 -9.39 20.12 20.37
N PHE A 297 -9.36 21.28 19.75
CA PHE A 297 -8.43 21.60 18.66
C PHE A 297 -7.82 22.98 18.83
N ASP A 298 -6.61 23.12 18.29
CA ASP A 298 -6.00 24.40 17.99
C ASP A 298 -6.01 24.64 16.48
N TYR A 299 -5.98 25.88 16.07
CA TYR A 299 -6.08 26.29 14.69
C TYR A 299 -5.00 27.31 14.34
N VAL A 300 -4.38 27.13 13.17
CA VAL A 300 -3.57 28.16 12.52
C VAL A 300 -4.27 28.54 11.23
N SER A 301 -4.58 29.82 11.06
CA SER A 301 -5.17 30.34 9.83
C SER A 301 -4.23 31.34 9.19
N VAL A 302 -3.94 31.15 7.90
CA VAL A 302 -3.13 32.03 7.07
C VAL A 302 -4.00 32.58 5.96
N ALA A 303 -4.09 33.92 5.88
CA ALA A 303 -4.88 34.58 4.83
C ALA A 303 -4.15 34.48 3.48
N LEU A 304 -4.87 34.01 2.45
CA LEU A 304 -4.44 33.95 1.06
C LEU A 304 -5.49 34.59 0.15
N SER A 305 -5.10 35.04 -1.03
CA SER A 305 -6.02 35.52 -2.06
C SER A 305 -6.61 34.40 -2.92
N SER A 306 -5.95 33.24 -2.97
CA SER A 306 -6.35 32.08 -3.75
C SER A 306 -6.10 30.80 -2.98
N ARG A 307 -6.85 29.72 -3.26
CA ARG A 307 -6.52 28.38 -2.79
C ARG A 307 -5.31 27.86 -3.54
N LEU A 308 -4.33 27.39 -2.81
CA LEU A 308 -3.05 26.90 -3.32
C LEU A 308 -2.80 25.45 -2.93
N PRO A 309 -2.09 24.66 -3.74
CA PRO A 309 -1.68 23.32 -3.35
C PRO A 309 -0.69 23.36 -2.19
N TYR A 310 -0.72 22.32 -1.39
CA TYR A 310 0.15 22.17 -0.23
C TYR A 310 0.57 20.72 -0.02
N GLN A 311 1.64 20.54 0.74
CA GLN A 311 2.02 19.25 1.34
C GLN A 311 2.32 19.44 2.82
N ALA A 312 2.18 18.38 3.61
CA ALA A 312 2.47 18.43 5.03
C ALA A 312 3.31 17.23 5.47
N SER A 313 4.15 17.46 6.48
CA SER A 313 4.97 16.44 7.12
C SER A 313 5.00 16.63 8.63
N GLN A 314 5.38 15.58 9.34
CA GLN A 314 5.57 15.57 10.79
C GLN A 314 7.06 15.42 11.11
N GLN A 315 7.47 16.05 12.21
CA GLN A 315 8.74 15.82 12.88
C GLN A 315 8.45 15.42 14.32
N ILE A 316 9.30 14.59 14.91
CA ILE A 316 9.08 14.05 16.27
C ILE A 316 10.05 14.61 17.31
N ASP A 317 11.17 15.18 16.88
CA ASP A 317 12.14 15.78 17.80
C ASP A 317 12.75 17.05 17.16
N PRO A 318 12.29 18.24 17.57
CA PRO A 318 11.09 18.50 18.38
C PRO A 318 9.79 18.15 17.62
N ALA A 319 8.69 17.91 18.37
CA ALA A 319 7.38 17.63 17.78
C ALA A 319 6.86 18.85 17.00
N LYS A 320 6.64 18.65 15.68
CA LYS A 320 6.32 19.76 14.77
C LYS A 320 5.48 19.26 13.58
N ILE A 321 4.59 20.13 13.13
CA ILE A 321 3.90 20.00 11.84
C ILE A 321 4.51 21.02 10.89
N VAL A 322 4.95 20.58 9.71
CA VAL A 322 5.50 21.44 8.65
C VAL A 322 4.56 21.38 7.45
N VAL A 323 4.15 22.54 6.93
CA VAL A 323 3.29 22.65 5.76
C VAL A 323 3.96 23.56 4.73
N ASP A 324 4.24 23.02 3.55
CA ASP A 324 4.71 23.77 2.39
C ASP A 324 3.52 24.16 1.51
N VAL A 325 3.34 25.45 1.27
CA VAL A 325 2.27 26.01 0.43
C VAL A 325 2.92 26.47 -0.88
N PHE A 326 2.51 25.85 -1.97
CA PHE A 326 3.08 26.11 -3.30
C PHE A 326 2.33 27.25 -4.02
N GLY A 327 3.05 28.15 -4.67
CA GLY A 327 2.49 29.35 -5.30
C GLY A 327 2.31 30.53 -4.33
N ALA A 328 2.76 30.38 -3.07
CA ALA A 328 2.69 31.45 -2.08
C ALA A 328 4.02 32.21 -1.97
N THR A 329 3.91 33.54 -1.82
CA THR A 329 5.03 34.44 -1.54
C THR A 329 4.79 35.14 -0.21
N ASN A 330 5.81 35.20 0.62
CA ASN A 330 5.74 35.82 1.93
C ASN A 330 5.42 37.32 1.86
N ASN A 331 4.35 37.72 2.53
CA ASN A 331 3.98 39.11 2.81
C ASN A 331 3.30 39.22 4.19
N SER A 332 3.54 38.23 5.06
CA SER A 332 2.97 38.25 6.41
C SER A 332 3.66 39.30 7.28
N ASN A 333 2.86 40.18 7.90
CA ASN A 333 3.36 41.23 8.75
C ASN A 333 3.22 40.92 10.25
N TRP A 334 2.24 40.11 10.63
CA TRP A 334 2.05 39.69 12.03
C TRP A 334 1.33 38.38 12.17
N VAL A 335 1.57 37.74 13.32
CA VAL A 335 0.90 36.54 13.79
C VAL A 335 0.22 36.85 15.11
N ILE A 336 -1.09 36.66 15.19
CA ILE A 336 -1.84 36.78 16.45
C ILE A 336 -2.01 35.40 17.04
N GLN A 337 -1.41 35.15 18.19
CA GLN A 337 -1.59 33.89 18.94
C GLN A 337 -2.40 34.16 20.19
N MET A 338 -3.52 33.44 20.33
CA MET A 338 -4.45 33.58 21.44
C MET A 338 -4.07 32.63 22.58
N GLU A 339 -4.33 33.04 23.82
CA GLU A 339 -4.07 32.24 25.02
C GLU A 339 -4.85 30.90 25.11
N ASN A 340 -5.93 30.80 24.34
CA ASN A 340 -6.72 29.58 24.26
C ASN A 340 -6.15 28.51 23.33
N ALA A 341 -5.07 28.76 22.60
CA ALA A 341 -4.28 27.74 21.92
C ALA A 341 -3.45 26.97 22.97
N LYS A 342 -3.71 25.68 23.13
CA LYS A 342 -3.13 24.85 24.19
C LYS A 342 -2.13 23.81 23.70
N GLU A 343 -2.29 23.30 22.48
CA GLU A 343 -1.40 22.34 21.86
C GLU A 343 -0.30 23.03 21.04
N ILE A 344 -0.62 24.13 20.38
CA ILE A 344 0.33 24.88 19.59
C ILE A 344 1.20 25.72 20.53
N LYS A 345 2.50 25.41 20.56
CA LYS A 345 3.50 26.14 21.35
C LYS A 345 3.92 27.41 20.64
N ASN A 346 4.23 27.32 19.35
CA ASN A 346 4.70 28.42 18.53
C ASN A 346 4.38 28.17 17.07
N VAL A 347 4.29 29.25 16.27
CA VAL A 347 4.20 29.18 14.81
C VAL A 347 5.17 30.17 14.20
N TYR A 348 5.80 29.76 13.11
CA TYR A 348 6.70 30.63 12.34
C TYR A 348 6.70 30.20 10.88
N TYR A 349 7.32 30.99 10.03
CA TYR A 349 7.30 30.77 8.60
C TYR A 349 8.63 31.15 7.95
N ASP A 350 8.89 30.55 6.78
CA ASP A 350 10.02 30.81 5.93
C ASP A 350 9.62 30.78 4.46
N GLN A 351 10.23 31.61 3.63
CA GLN A 351 10.23 31.44 2.18
C GLN A 351 11.41 30.54 1.83
N VAL A 352 11.16 29.21 1.70
CA VAL A 352 12.23 28.24 1.52
C VAL A 352 12.76 28.18 0.09
N GLU A 353 11.90 28.53 -0.86
CA GLU A 353 12.18 28.65 -2.30
C GLU A 353 11.24 29.68 -2.93
N ASP A 354 11.53 30.09 -4.16
CA ASP A 354 10.53 30.81 -4.98
C ASP A 354 9.25 30.01 -5.05
N GLU A 355 8.11 30.64 -4.76
CA GLU A 355 6.77 30.00 -4.76
C GLU A 355 6.59 28.89 -3.71
N VAL A 356 7.48 28.71 -2.72
CA VAL A 356 7.32 27.74 -1.64
C VAL A 356 7.39 28.43 -0.28
N PHE A 357 6.24 28.62 0.31
CA PHE A 357 6.09 29.23 1.62
C PHE A 357 5.87 28.14 2.68
N ARG A 358 6.79 28.04 3.63
CA ARG A 358 6.76 27.04 4.70
C ARG A 358 6.14 27.59 5.97
N ILE A 359 5.19 26.87 6.50
CA ILE A 359 4.57 27.06 7.81
C ILE A 359 5.12 26.01 8.74
N SER A 360 5.66 26.40 9.89
CA SER A 360 6.15 25.51 10.93
C SER A 360 5.33 25.73 12.20
N ILE A 361 4.80 24.65 12.77
CA ILE A 361 3.96 24.63 13.96
C ILE A 361 4.61 23.73 15.01
N ASP A 362 5.20 24.32 16.04
CA ASP A 362 5.76 23.58 17.18
C ASP A 362 4.63 23.16 18.12
N LEU A 363 4.63 21.90 18.52
CA LEU A 363 3.67 21.32 19.44
C LEU A 363 4.17 21.35 20.88
N LYS A 364 3.25 21.36 21.84
CA LYS A 364 3.58 21.23 23.27
C LYS A 364 3.92 19.79 23.64
N HIS A 365 3.09 18.86 23.19
CA HIS A 365 3.28 17.45 23.49
C HIS A 365 4.13 16.80 22.41
N GLN A 366 4.92 15.81 22.83
CA GLN A 366 5.80 15.06 21.93
C GLN A 366 5.00 14.14 21.01
N GLN A 367 3.89 13.59 21.49
CA GLN A 367 3.01 12.74 20.70
C GLN A 367 2.09 13.58 19.81
N HIS A 368 2.09 13.28 18.50
CA HIS A 368 1.12 13.85 17.56
C HIS A 368 -0.24 13.16 17.69
N TRP A 369 -1.29 13.94 17.94
CA TRP A 369 -2.67 13.43 18.02
C TRP A 369 -3.47 13.61 16.75
N GLY A 370 -2.89 14.25 15.75
CA GLY A 370 -3.45 14.42 14.43
C GLY A 370 -3.66 15.87 14.03
N TYR A 371 -3.88 16.05 12.73
CA TYR A 371 -4.18 17.36 12.14
C TYR A 371 -4.96 17.23 10.85
N GLN A 372 -5.64 18.28 10.45
CA GLN A 372 -6.35 18.42 9.18
C GLN A 372 -6.01 19.77 8.55
N ILE A 373 -5.84 19.78 7.24
CA ILE A 373 -5.61 21.03 6.47
C ILE A 373 -6.78 21.21 5.51
N TYR A 374 -7.37 22.39 5.53
CA TYR A 374 -8.50 22.74 4.68
C TYR A 374 -8.56 24.25 4.41
N TYR A 375 -9.39 24.65 3.46
CA TYR A 375 -9.64 26.04 3.14
C TYR A 375 -11.00 26.52 3.69
N ASN A 376 -10.97 27.60 4.46
CA ASN A 376 -12.16 28.38 4.77
C ASN A 376 -12.16 29.63 3.88
N ASN A 377 -13.03 29.66 2.86
CA ASN A 377 -12.89 30.53 1.70
C ASN A 377 -11.49 30.36 1.07
N ASN A 378 -10.64 31.39 1.13
CA ASN A 378 -9.25 31.32 0.67
C ASN A 378 -8.24 31.25 1.82
N ASN A 379 -8.67 31.30 3.07
CA ASN A 379 -7.76 31.15 4.20
C ASN A 379 -7.37 29.68 4.35
N LEU A 380 -6.08 29.40 4.34
CA LEU A 380 -5.56 28.07 4.67
C LEU A 380 -5.66 27.87 6.18
N VAL A 381 -6.34 26.81 6.60
CA VAL A 381 -6.53 26.48 8.02
C VAL A 381 -5.87 25.15 8.32
N ILE A 382 -4.95 25.14 9.27
CA ILE A 382 -4.37 23.94 9.87
C ILE A 382 -5.04 23.73 11.23
N LYS A 383 -5.85 22.68 11.34
CA LYS A 383 -6.56 22.27 12.54
C LYS A 383 -5.77 21.17 13.22
N VAL A 384 -5.23 21.43 14.40
CA VAL A 384 -4.36 20.53 15.16
C VAL A 384 -5.16 19.95 16.32
N ARG A 385 -5.20 18.62 16.43
CA ARG A 385 -5.86 17.93 17.54
C ARG A 385 -5.00 18.03 18.78
N ARG A 386 -5.63 18.41 19.88
CA ARG A 386 -4.98 18.44 21.20
C ARG A 386 -4.81 17.03 21.73
N GLN A 387 -3.78 16.84 22.54
CA GLN A 387 -3.68 15.64 23.36
C GLN A 387 -4.94 15.48 24.23
N PRO A 388 -5.58 14.30 24.27
CA PRO A 388 -6.69 14.04 25.19
C PRO A 388 -6.30 14.36 26.64
N ALA A 389 -7.22 14.97 27.39
CA ALA A 389 -6.97 15.36 28.78
C ALA A 389 -6.71 14.15 29.70
N ASN A 390 -7.29 12.99 29.35
CA ASN A 390 -7.08 11.72 30.04
C ASN A 390 -6.59 10.68 29.05
N LEU A 391 -5.42 10.10 29.32
CA LEU A 391 -4.79 9.08 28.49
C LEU A 391 -5.06 7.67 29.04
N THR A 392 -6.33 7.41 29.38
CA THR A 392 -6.82 6.09 29.81
C THR A 392 -7.89 5.58 28.85
N LEU A 393 -7.98 4.27 28.65
CA LEU A 393 -8.84 3.66 27.62
C LEU A 393 -10.32 4.06 27.76
N ASP A 394 -10.82 4.19 28.97
CA ASP A 394 -12.21 4.55 29.29
C ASP A 394 -12.62 6.00 28.88
N HIS A 395 -11.65 6.83 28.53
CA HIS A 395 -11.88 8.19 28.04
C HIS A 395 -11.69 8.34 26.53
N LEU A 396 -11.34 7.26 25.83
CA LEU A 396 -11.00 7.32 24.42
C LEU A 396 -12.04 6.64 23.52
N THR A 397 -12.18 7.19 22.32
CA THR A 397 -12.87 6.55 21.19
C THR A 397 -11.85 5.87 20.30
N ILE A 398 -11.87 4.54 20.25
CA ILE A 398 -10.94 3.73 19.49
C ILE A 398 -11.67 3.15 18.25
N ALA A 399 -11.15 3.44 17.07
CA ALA A 399 -11.61 2.80 15.85
C ALA A 399 -10.90 1.47 15.65
N ILE A 400 -11.66 0.42 15.36
CA ILE A 400 -11.15 -0.88 14.93
C ILE A 400 -11.66 -1.13 13.52
N ASP A 401 -10.74 -1.27 12.58
CA ASP A 401 -11.07 -1.61 11.21
C ASP A 401 -10.75 -3.07 10.94
N ALA A 402 -11.79 -3.90 10.82
CA ALA A 402 -11.64 -5.29 10.39
C ALA A 402 -11.38 -5.32 8.87
N GLY A 403 -10.15 -5.66 8.46
CA GLY A 403 -9.74 -5.67 7.06
C GLY A 403 -10.63 -6.55 6.17
N HIS A 404 -10.74 -6.18 4.89
CA HIS A 404 -11.53 -6.91 3.88
C HIS A 404 -13.03 -7.03 4.20
N GLY A 405 -13.72 -8.05 3.66
CA GLY A 405 -15.13 -8.32 3.88
C GLY A 405 -15.93 -8.48 2.59
N GLY A 406 -17.03 -9.22 2.63
CA GLY A 406 -17.93 -9.49 1.50
C GLY A 406 -17.19 -10.12 0.31
N SER A 407 -17.22 -9.45 -0.84
CA SER A 407 -16.52 -9.89 -2.06
C SER A 407 -15.00 -9.77 -2.01
N ASN A 408 -14.45 -9.00 -1.07
CA ASN A 408 -13.00 -8.91 -0.86
C ASN A 408 -12.57 -9.91 0.21
N TYR A 409 -12.01 -11.04 -0.21
CA TYR A 409 -11.64 -12.15 0.69
C TYR A 409 -10.36 -11.87 1.49
N GLY A 410 -9.47 -10.98 1.00
CA GLY A 410 -8.12 -10.87 1.51
C GLY A 410 -7.27 -12.09 1.15
N ALA A 411 -6.28 -12.42 1.97
CA ALA A 411 -5.48 -13.62 1.83
C ALA A 411 -6.31 -14.88 2.10
N GLU A 412 -5.95 -15.98 1.41
CA GLU A 412 -6.48 -17.32 1.65
C GLU A 412 -5.43 -18.17 2.40
N GLY A 413 -5.85 -18.77 3.49
CA GLY A 413 -5.03 -19.67 4.26
C GLY A 413 -4.93 -21.07 3.65
N LEU A 414 -3.97 -21.84 4.10
CA LEU A 414 -3.66 -23.17 3.56
C LEU A 414 -4.79 -24.18 3.76
N THR A 415 -5.58 -24.02 4.82
CA THR A 415 -6.75 -24.84 5.12
C THR A 415 -8.05 -24.31 4.53
N GLY A 416 -8.01 -23.18 3.82
CA GLY A 416 -9.17 -22.48 3.26
C GLY A 416 -9.79 -21.46 4.18
N SER A 417 -9.10 -21.10 5.23
CA SER A 417 -9.46 -19.94 6.04
C SER A 417 -9.33 -18.65 5.21
N SER A 418 -10.17 -17.67 5.46
CA SER A 418 -10.10 -16.37 4.77
C SER A 418 -9.69 -15.26 5.73
N GLU A 419 -8.84 -14.36 5.26
CA GLU A 419 -8.42 -13.20 6.03
C GLU A 419 -9.63 -12.40 6.53
N LYS A 420 -10.63 -12.14 5.67
CA LYS A 420 -11.83 -11.39 6.05
C LYS A 420 -12.59 -11.94 7.25
N ALA A 421 -12.64 -13.27 7.40
CA ALA A 421 -13.33 -13.92 8.52
C ALA A 421 -12.51 -13.82 9.81
N LEU A 422 -11.21 -14.03 9.72
CA LEU A 422 -10.30 -13.99 10.87
C LEU A 422 -10.09 -12.56 11.37
N THR A 423 -9.94 -11.58 10.48
CA THR A 423 -9.85 -10.16 10.87
C THR A 423 -11.11 -9.70 11.59
N LEU A 424 -12.30 -10.13 11.14
CA LEU A 424 -13.55 -9.84 11.83
C LEU A 424 -13.60 -10.51 13.21
N ALA A 425 -13.22 -11.78 13.30
CA ALA A 425 -13.24 -12.52 14.57
C ALA A 425 -12.33 -11.88 15.62
N VAL A 426 -11.08 -11.56 15.25
CA VAL A 426 -10.12 -10.89 16.14
C VAL A 426 -10.60 -9.48 16.51
N SER A 427 -11.12 -8.72 15.53
CA SER A 427 -11.63 -7.36 15.75
C SER A 427 -12.80 -7.32 16.73
N LEU A 428 -13.73 -8.27 16.65
CA LEU A 428 -14.86 -8.37 17.59
C LEU A 428 -14.39 -8.77 19.00
N LYS A 429 -13.39 -9.64 19.12
CA LYS A 429 -12.77 -9.96 20.41
C LYS A 429 -12.08 -8.72 21.01
N LEU A 430 -11.36 -7.96 20.19
CA LEU A 430 -10.70 -6.71 20.59
C LEU A 430 -11.72 -5.64 21.00
N GLN A 431 -12.80 -5.47 20.21
CA GLN A 431 -13.91 -4.58 20.58
C GLN A 431 -14.45 -4.91 21.95
N LYS A 432 -14.87 -6.17 22.16
CA LYS A 432 -15.43 -6.62 23.44
C LYS A 432 -14.49 -6.37 24.62
N ALA A 433 -13.19 -6.62 24.43
CA ALA A 433 -12.20 -6.44 25.49
C ALA A 433 -11.97 -4.96 25.81
N LEU A 434 -11.90 -4.08 24.81
CA LEU A 434 -11.76 -2.62 25.00
C LEU A 434 -13.00 -2.00 25.63
N GLU A 435 -14.21 -2.41 25.20
CA GLU A 435 -15.47 -1.97 25.80
C GLU A 435 -15.57 -2.44 27.27
N GLY A 436 -15.06 -3.64 27.59
CA GLY A 436 -14.93 -4.14 28.95
C GLY A 436 -13.99 -3.32 29.85
N LEU A 437 -13.07 -2.55 29.24
CA LEU A 437 -12.19 -1.59 29.91
C LEU A 437 -12.74 -0.15 29.86
N GLY A 438 -13.99 0.04 29.41
CA GLY A 438 -14.67 1.32 29.36
C GLY A 438 -14.45 2.14 28.07
N ALA A 439 -13.63 1.70 27.15
CA ALA A 439 -13.39 2.42 25.90
C ALA A 439 -14.64 2.47 25.02
N ARG A 440 -14.83 3.57 24.31
CA ARG A 440 -15.80 3.65 23.23
C ARG A 440 -15.19 3.08 21.95
N VAL A 441 -15.82 2.05 21.36
CA VAL A 441 -15.33 1.44 20.12
C VAL A 441 -16.24 1.76 18.96
N ILE A 442 -15.65 2.09 17.80
CA ILE A 442 -16.35 2.26 16.53
C ILE A 442 -15.73 1.37 15.46
N MET A 443 -16.58 0.80 14.61
CA MET A 443 -16.17 -0.11 13.52
C MET A 443 -16.98 0.15 12.25
N THR A 444 -16.35 -0.03 11.09
CA THR A 444 -17.07 0.05 9.79
C THR A 444 -17.90 -1.22 9.52
N ARG A 445 -17.50 -2.36 10.07
CA ARG A 445 -18.24 -3.62 10.00
C ARG A 445 -18.11 -4.44 11.27
N THR A 446 -19.21 -5.00 11.70
CA THR A 446 -19.34 -5.98 12.80
C THR A 446 -19.94 -7.30 12.33
N ILE A 447 -20.26 -7.38 11.05
CA ILE A 447 -20.77 -8.55 10.35
C ILE A 447 -20.01 -8.75 9.04
N GLU A 448 -20.24 -9.89 8.40
CA GLU A 448 -19.66 -10.17 7.08
C GLU A 448 -20.34 -9.29 6.02
N LYS A 449 -19.64 -8.23 5.60
CA LYS A 449 -20.08 -7.34 4.52
C LYS A 449 -18.87 -6.68 3.85
N PHE A 450 -19.01 -6.30 2.59
CA PHE A 450 -18.04 -5.46 1.89
C PHE A 450 -18.18 -4.00 2.32
N VAL A 451 -17.05 -3.34 2.58
CA VAL A 451 -16.96 -1.89 2.77
C VAL A 451 -15.73 -1.42 1.98
N ASP A 452 -15.93 -0.49 1.05
CA ASP A 452 -14.84 0.08 0.27
C ASP A 452 -13.88 0.89 1.16
N ASN A 453 -12.59 0.88 0.85
CA ASN A 453 -11.60 1.60 1.65
C ASN A 453 -11.83 3.13 1.66
N LYS A 454 -12.38 3.71 0.58
CA LYS A 454 -12.75 5.12 0.54
C LYS A 454 -13.87 5.43 1.56
N ASP A 455 -14.87 4.54 1.65
CA ASP A 455 -15.96 4.69 2.62
C ASP A 455 -15.48 4.50 4.05
N ARG A 456 -14.53 3.56 4.30
CA ARG A 456 -13.88 3.40 5.62
C ARG A 456 -13.19 4.67 6.06
N ILE A 457 -12.37 5.26 5.17
CA ILE A 457 -11.64 6.51 5.47
C ILE A 457 -12.62 7.65 5.77
N LEU A 458 -13.66 7.82 4.96
CA LEU A 458 -14.65 8.87 5.17
C LEU A 458 -15.42 8.69 6.48
N PHE A 459 -15.83 7.46 6.80
CA PHE A 459 -16.47 7.13 8.07
C PHE A 459 -15.60 7.49 9.28
N TYR A 460 -14.31 7.13 9.27
CA TYR A 460 -13.41 7.45 10.37
C TYR A 460 -13.05 8.93 10.43
N ARG A 461 -12.94 9.62 9.29
CA ARG A 461 -12.79 11.08 9.25
C ARG A 461 -13.98 11.82 9.85
N ASP A 462 -15.19 11.32 9.62
CA ASP A 462 -16.41 11.92 10.18
C ASP A 462 -16.60 11.58 11.66
N SER A 463 -16.19 10.41 12.07
CA SER A 463 -16.29 9.95 13.45
C SER A 463 -15.18 10.50 14.36
N LEU A 464 -14.05 10.93 13.80
CA LEU A 464 -12.87 11.48 14.50
C LEU A 464 -12.46 10.67 15.74
N PRO A 465 -12.11 9.39 15.62
CA PRO A 465 -11.64 8.59 16.75
C PRO A 465 -10.34 9.17 17.34
N ASP A 466 -10.03 8.82 18.58
CA ASP A 466 -8.75 9.16 19.18
C ASP A 466 -7.61 8.32 18.59
N LEU A 467 -7.87 7.06 18.29
CA LEU A 467 -6.93 6.11 17.69
C LEU A 467 -7.64 5.22 16.65
N LEU A 468 -6.91 4.77 15.64
CA LEU A 468 -7.40 3.75 14.69
C LEU A 468 -6.43 2.57 14.62
N LEU A 469 -6.95 1.36 14.76
CA LEU A 469 -6.25 0.10 14.51
C LEU A 469 -6.91 -0.64 13.36
N SER A 470 -6.17 -0.89 12.28
CA SER A 470 -6.62 -1.73 11.17
C SER A 470 -6.03 -3.12 11.31
N ILE A 471 -6.89 -4.14 11.35
CA ILE A 471 -6.54 -5.54 11.63
C ILE A 471 -6.50 -6.33 10.34
N HIS A 472 -5.34 -6.92 10.03
CA HIS A 472 -5.05 -7.66 8.82
C HIS A 472 -4.26 -8.95 9.10
N LEU A 473 -4.15 -9.79 8.07
CA LEU A 473 -3.32 -11.00 8.04
C LEU A 473 -2.54 -11.02 6.73
N ASN A 474 -1.25 -11.13 6.83
CA ASN A 474 -0.34 -11.06 5.69
C ASN A 474 -0.34 -12.36 4.86
N SER A 475 0.23 -12.27 3.67
CA SER A 475 0.51 -13.42 2.82
C SER A 475 1.79 -13.20 2.02
N ALA A 476 2.58 -14.25 1.84
CA ALA A 476 3.82 -14.20 1.09
C ALA A 476 3.90 -15.36 0.09
N GLY A 477 4.67 -15.16 -1.00
CA GLY A 477 4.95 -16.21 -1.98
C GLY A 477 5.88 -17.32 -1.47
N ASP A 478 6.57 -17.10 -0.35
CA ASP A 478 7.37 -18.10 0.36
C ASP A 478 6.64 -18.53 1.66
N PRO A 479 5.89 -19.63 1.64
CA PRO A 479 5.14 -20.11 2.78
C PRO A 479 5.99 -20.90 3.80
N VAL A 480 7.25 -21.15 3.49
CA VAL A 480 8.17 -21.94 4.33
C VAL A 480 8.98 -21.04 5.26
N HIS A 481 9.56 -19.97 4.72
CA HIS A 481 10.54 -19.15 5.44
C HIS A 481 9.96 -17.83 5.98
N ILE A 482 8.87 -17.31 5.34
CA ILE A 482 8.24 -16.07 5.75
C ILE A 482 7.10 -16.33 6.72
N SER A 483 7.18 -15.73 7.90
CA SER A 483 6.21 -15.88 8.99
C SER A 483 6.33 -14.73 9.99
N GLY A 484 5.39 -14.61 10.92
CA GLY A 484 5.46 -13.73 12.08
C GLY A 484 4.59 -12.49 11.96
N ALA A 485 4.84 -11.50 12.81
CA ALA A 485 4.05 -10.29 12.93
C ALA A 485 4.74 -9.07 12.32
N SER A 486 3.94 -8.14 11.81
CA SER A 486 4.40 -6.81 11.38
C SER A 486 3.36 -5.74 11.66
N THR A 487 3.81 -4.51 11.76
CA THR A 487 2.93 -3.35 11.91
C THR A 487 3.38 -2.23 10.98
N TYR A 488 2.43 -1.40 10.56
CA TYR A 488 2.65 -0.39 9.54
C TYR A 488 2.11 0.96 9.98
N TYR A 489 2.88 2.00 9.68
CA TYR A 489 2.47 3.40 9.81
C TYR A 489 2.90 4.20 8.57
N LYS A 490 2.25 5.33 8.32
CA LYS A 490 2.67 6.25 7.24
C LYS A 490 3.36 7.48 7.81
N HIS A 491 2.75 8.13 8.76
CA HIS A 491 3.21 9.37 9.34
C HIS A 491 4.08 9.11 10.56
N ILE A 492 5.28 9.71 10.61
CA ILE A 492 6.28 9.43 11.65
C ILE A 492 5.77 9.71 13.07
N GLY A 493 4.91 10.72 13.24
CA GLY A 493 4.29 11.04 14.53
C GLY A 493 3.33 9.97 15.05
N PHE A 494 2.97 8.98 14.22
CA PHE A 494 2.11 7.85 14.61
C PHE A 494 2.88 6.54 14.81
N ARG A 495 4.21 6.56 14.56
CA ARG A 495 5.07 5.38 14.69
C ARG A 495 4.97 4.74 16.06
N LYS A 496 4.94 5.56 17.12
CA LYS A 496 4.95 5.07 18.50
C LYS A 496 3.78 4.11 18.77
N LEU A 497 2.56 4.46 18.35
CA LEU A 497 1.37 3.60 18.47
C LEU A 497 1.62 2.22 17.85
N SER A 498 2.08 2.17 16.60
CA SER A 498 2.32 0.91 15.88
C SER A 498 3.46 0.11 16.50
N HIS A 499 4.51 0.77 16.99
CA HIS A 499 5.70 0.14 17.54
C HIS A 499 5.45 -0.47 18.93
N ASP A 500 4.70 0.20 19.80
CA ASP A 500 4.42 -0.31 21.14
C ASP A 500 3.51 -1.54 21.07
N ILE A 501 2.51 -1.53 20.19
CA ILE A 501 1.68 -2.72 19.92
C ILE A 501 2.55 -3.86 19.35
N TYR A 502 3.42 -3.55 18.37
CA TYR A 502 4.30 -4.52 17.75
C TYR A 502 5.18 -5.25 18.77
N ARG A 503 5.84 -4.50 19.66
CA ARG A 503 6.68 -5.07 20.74
C ARG A 503 5.91 -6.07 21.61
N ARG A 504 4.67 -5.72 21.97
CA ARG A 504 3.83 -6.60 22.80
C ARG A 504 3.36 -7.84 22.05
N MET A 505 3.08 -7.74 20.77
CA MET A 505 2.75 -8.92 19.93
C MET A 505 3.92 -9.91 19.88
N LEU A 506 5.16 -9.44 19.77
CA LEU A 506 6.36 -10.30 19.75
C LEU A 506 6.57 -11.09 21.04
N GLU A 507 6.05 -10.63 22.19
CA GLU A 507 6.11 -11.37 23.47
C GLU A 507 5.35 -12.72 23.43
N LEU A 508 4.52 -12.96 22.41
CA LEU A 508 3.88 -14.26 22.15
C LEU A 508 4.80 -15.25 21.43
N GLY A 509 6.09 -14.95 21.30
CA GLY A 509 7.05 -15.80 20.59
C GLY A 509 6.86 -15.79 19.07
N LEU A 510 6.24 -14.73 18.54
CA LEU A 510 6.10 -14.54 17.09
C LEU A 510 7.43 -14.11 16.47
N LYS A 511 7.68 -14.60 15.27
CA LYS A 511 8.84 -14.15 14.49
C LYS A 511 8.68 -12.68 14.13
N GLU A 512 9.76 -11.95 14.20
CA GLU A 512 9.80 -10.55 13.82
C GLU A 512 9.81 -10.41 12.29
N PHE A 513 8.81 -9.69 11.73
CA PHE A 513 8.81 -9.31 10.30
C PHE A 513 9.07 -7.81 10.13
N GLY A 514 8.67 -6.95 11.07
CA GLY A 514 9.09 -5.55 11.16
C GLY A 514 7.99 -4.55 11.52
N ASN A 515 8.42 -3.36 11.98
CA ASN A 515 7.60 -2.15 12.09
C ASN A 515 7.97 -1.23 10.91
N THR A 516 7.11 -1.14 9.90
CA THR A 516 7.40 -0.52 8.61
C THR A 516 6.78 0.87 8.50
N GLY A 517 7.61 1.87 8.20
CA GLY A 517 7.22 3.27 8.06
C GLY A 517 6.98 3.72 6.63
N SER A 518 6.37 4.89 6.49
CA SER A 518 6.04 5.52 5.20
C SER A 518 5.22 4.63 4.26
N PHE A 519 4.49 3.66 4.82
CA PHE A 519 3.80 2.65 4.04
C PHE A 519 2.52 3.20 3.41
N ASN A 520 2.27 2.86 2.14
CA ASN A 520 1.24 3.50 1.34
C ASN A 520 -0.16 2.85 1.45
N PHE A 521 -0.46 2.15 2.53
CA PHE A 521 -1.80 1.65 2.80
C PHE A 521 -2.81 2.79 2.96
N MET A 522 -4.01 2.58 2.43
CA MET A 522 -5.03 3.63 2.39
C MET A 522 -5.44 4.11 3.79
N LEU A 523 -5.61 3.20 4.76
CA LEU A 523 -6.01 3.54 6.12
C LEU A 523 -4.87 4.09 6.99
N ASN A 524 -3.62 4.03 6.55
CA ASN A 524 -2.51 4.74 7.18
C ASN A 524 -2.34 6.18 6.67
N SER A 525 -3.04 6.55 5.58
CA SER A 525 -2.89 7.86 4.94
C SER A 525 -3.57 9.04 5.65
N PRO A 526 -4.67 8.90 6.42
CA PRO A 526 -5.26 9.99 7.20
C PRO A 526 -4.28 10.57 8.23
N THR A 527 -4.32 11.89 8.40
CA THR A 527 -3.51 12.64 9.37
C THR A 527 -4.33 13.11 10.57
N GLU A 528 -5.64 12.91 10.55
CA GLU A 528 -6.59 13.46 11.51
C GLU A 528 -6.56 12.78 12.89
N TYR A 529 -5.99 11.58 12.96
CA TYR A 529 -5.85 10.76 14.18
C TYR A 529 -4.67 9.77 14.03
N PRO A 530 -3.99 9.40 15.13
CA PRO A 530 -2.99 8.33 15.12
C PRO A 530 -3.60 7.03 14.63
N ASN A 531 -2.90 6.36 13.73
CA ASN A 531 -3.36 5.11 13.13
C ASN A 531 -2.21 4.11 12.95
N ALA A 532 -2.54 2.83 13.09
CA ALA A 532 -1.65 1.72 12.85
C ALA A 532 -2.38 0.60 12.12
N LEU A 533 -1.70 -0.06 11.19
CA LEU A 533 -2.18 -1.30 10.58
C LEU A 533 -1.35 -2.45 11.14
N LEU A 534 -2.05 -3.48 11.61
CA LEU A 534 -1.47 -4.66 12.25
C LEU A 534 -1.66 -5.87 11.34
N GLU A 535 -0.58 -6.37 10.78
CA GLU A 535 -0.50 -7.66 10.08
C GLU A 535 -0.11 -8.69 11.14
N LEU A 536 -1.12 -9.36 11.67
CA LEU A 536 -0.98 -10.17 12.87
C LEU A 536 -0.07 -11.38 12.66
N LEU A 537 -0.24 -12.08 11.54
CA LEU A 537 0.49 -13.30 11.13
C LEU A 537 0.37 -13.50 9.61
N PHE A 538 1.12 -14.47 9.06
CA PHE A 538 1.05 -14.85 7.65
C PHE A 538 0.13 -16.06 7.44
N LEU A 539 -1.02 -15.87 6.79
CA LEU A 539 -1.92 -16.98 6.44
C LEU A 539 -1.32 -17.98 5.45
N SER A 540 -0.33 -17.56 4.68
CA SER A 540 0.44 -18.43 3.78
C SER A 540 1.39 -19.38 4.51
N ASN A 541 1.71 -19.13 5.79
CA ASN A 541 2.60 -19.98 6.59
C ASN A 541 1.78 -20.94 7.46
N PRO A 542 2.05 -22.27 7.41
CA PRO A 542 1.22 -23.25 8.12
C PRO A 542 1.26 -23.15 9.65
N GLU A 543 2.36 -22.65 10.23
CA GLU A 543 2.47 -22.46 11.67
C GLU A 543 1.70 -21.22 12.12
N ASP A 544 1.82 -20.13 11.36
CA ASP A 544 1.11 -18.88 11.63
C ASP A 544 -0.41 -19.07 11.44
N GLU A 545 -0.83 -19.78 10.37
CA GLU A 545 -2.25 -20.12 10.18
C GLU A 545 -2.78 -20.97 11.34
N MET A 546 -2.00 -21.97 11.79
CA MET A 546 -2.38 -22.78 12.93
C MET A 546 -2.59 -21.95 14.19
N LYS A 547 -1.70 -20.98 14.46
CA LYS A 547 -1.81 -20.07 15.62
C LYS A 547 -3.07 -19.19 15.53
N ILE A 548 -3.30 -18.55 14.38
CA ILE A 548 -4.44 -17.62 14.25
C ILE A 548 -5.80 -18.34 14.21
N LEU A 549 -5.85 -19.61 13.88
CA LEU A 549 -7.05 -20.44 13.95
C LEU A 549 -7.38 -20.88 15.39
N ASP A 550 -6.44 -20.77 16.31
CA ASP A 550 -6.63 -21.10 17.74
C ASP A 550 -7.27 -19.91 18.47
N GLU A 551 -8.43 -20.14 19.08
CA GLU A 551 -9.19 -19.09 19.77
C GLU A 551 -8.48 -18.57 21.03
N ASP A 552 -7.75 -19.41 21.75
CA ASP A 552 -6.99 -19.02 22.93
C ASP A 552 -5.81 -18.14 22.53
N PHE A 553 -5.15 -18.46 21.43
CA PHE A 553 -4.11 -17.60 20.86
C PHE A 553 -4.66 -16.25 20.42
N GLN A 554 -5.82 -16.21 19.75
CA GLN A 554 -6.47 -14.95 19.40
C GLN A 554 -6.76 -14.10 20.65
N GLN A 555 -7.17 -14.72 21.75
CA GLN A 555 -7.43 -13.99 23.01
C GLN A 555 -6.14 -13.43 23.62
N GLN A 556 -5.04 -14.20 23.60
CA GLN A 556 -3.73 -13.73 24.05
C GLN A 556 -3.23 -12.57 23.16
N LEU A 557 -3.41 -12.66 21.85
CA LEU A 557 -3.03 -11.62 20.91
C LEU A 557 -3.81 -10.32 21.17
N VAL A 558 -5.12 -10.40 21.38
CA VAL A 558 -5.96 -9.25 21.76
C VAL A 558 -5.46 -8.61 23.04
N GLN A 559 -5.10 -9.40 24.05
CA GLN A 559 -4.56 -8.87 25.30
C GLN A 559 -3.23 -8.13 25.09
N LYS A 560 -2.35 -8.64 24.20
CA LYS A 560 -1.09 -7.98 23.88
C LYS A 560 -1.29 -6.68 23.10
N ILE A 561 -2.26 -6.62 22.20
CA ILE A 561 -2.64 -5.37 21.53
C ILE A 561 -3.10 -4.32 22.56
N ILE A 562 -3.94 -4.70 23.50
CA ILE A 562 -4.42 -3.81 24.57
C ILE A 562 -3.26 -3.33 25.43
N THR A 563 -2.35 -4.22 25.83
CA THR A 563 -1.16 -3.83 26.62
C THR A 563 -0.29 -2.83 25.84
N GLY A 564 -0.11 -3.04 24.52
CA GLY A 564 0.63 -2.09 23.67
C GLY A 564 -0.06 -0.72 23.56
N LEU A 565 -1.41 -0.69 23.51
CA LEU A 565 -2.17 0.56 23.60
C LEU A 565 -1.96 1.28 24.94
N GLN A 566 -1.98 0.54 26.05
CA GLN A 566 -1.75 1.10 27.38
C GLN A 566 -0.32 1.65 27.53
N ASP A 567 0.68 0.96 26.99
CA ASP A 567 2.06 1.47 26.94
C ASP A 567 2.14 2.77 26.14
N PHE A 568 1.54 2.80 24.93
CA PHE A 568 1.49 4.00 24.11
C PHE A 568 0.88 5.18 24.85
N LEU A 569 -0.25 4.98 25.53
CA LEU A 569 -0.94 6.04 26.28
C LEU A 569 -0.07 6.54 27.44
N LYS A 570 0.45 5.63 28.25
CA LYS A 570 1.31 5.94 29.40
C LYS A 570 2.57 6.72 29.00
N GLU A 571 3.20 6.35 27.90
CA GLU A 571 4.42 7.01 27.44
C GLU A 571 4.14 8.29 26.62
N SER A 572 2.87 8.61 26.36
CA SER A 572 2.42 9.86 25.74
C SER A 572 2.06 10.94 26.77
N GLU A 573 2.03 10.60 28.07
CA GLU A 573 1.88 11.58 29.17
C GLU A 573 3.10 12.51 29.24
#